data_384756ec1b65c814bee54a449cbf3577
#
_entry.id   384756ec1b65c814bee54a449cbf3577
#
_cell.length_a   1.000
_cell.length_b   1.000
_cell.length_c   1.000
_cell.angle_alpha   90.00
_cell.angle_beta   90.00
_cell.angle_gamma   90.00
#
_symmetry.space_group_name_H-M   'P 1'
#
loop_
_entity.id
_entity.type
_entity.pdbx_description
1 polymer ?
#
loop_
_entity_poly.entity_id
_entity_poly.type
_entity_poly.pdbx_seq_one_letter_code
_entity_poly.pdbx_strand_id
1 'polypeptide(L)'
;MVFLRFYLKGRILTKTYPGGILKYSVEESMFYRFPAMKGIQANSEYFVCMIPLGVLSKIFIEDSSDVLPEFRAQRKLNEQRIPEIRDYIINNRDSYVFSALAASVDGQVAFLPTKESGNIGELEIDMSATFLINDGQHRKAAIVKAIEFDESLKDETIAVVLYRDKGLARSQQMFTDLNKHAVNTSKSLNTLYDSKDPMAVMTKQVVSQVPFLRKYTDKEKDMYRLQLSEMR
;
A
#
# COMPACT_ATOMS: atom_id res chain seq x y z
N MET A 1 19.62 -1.66 -5.15
CA MET A 1 19.98 -0.60 -4.21
C MET A 1 19.22 0.67 -4.61
N VAL A 2 18.00 0.86 -4.07
CA VAL A 2 17.18 2.06 -4.34
C VAL A 2 17.60 3.11 -3.33
N PHE A 3 18.43 4.06 -3.77
CA PHE A 3 18.81 5.18 -2.93
C PHE A 3 17.63 6.12 -2.74
N LEU A 4 17.25 6.36 -1.50
CA LEU A 4 16.45 7.52 -1.13
C LEU A 4 17.31 8.74 -1.42
N ARG A 5 17.09 9.36 -2.59
CA ARG A 5 17.81 10.60 -2.92
C ARG A 5 17.05 11.76 -2.29
N PHE A 6 17.65 12.35 -1.27
CA PHE A 6 17.24 13.65 -0.74
C PHE A 6 17.75 14.72 -1.70
N TYR A 7 16.85 15.53 -2.24
CA TYR A 7 17.23 16.67 -3.06
C TYR A 7 16.88 17.95 -2.35
N LEU A 8 17.89 18.79 -2.14
CA LEU A 8 17.71 20.17 -1.75
C LEU A 8 17.43 21.00 -3.01
N LYS A 9 16.26 21.60 -3.09
CA LYS A 9 15.93 22.55 -4.15
C LYS A 9 15.83 23.93 -3.51
N GLY A 10 16.92 24.70 -3.59
CA GLY A 10 16.92 26.09 -3.18
C GLY A 10 16.10 26.93 -4.17
N ARG A 11 15.05 27.57 -3.71
CA ARG A 11 14.35 28.60 -4.47
C ARG A 11 14.89 29.95 -4.05
N ILE A 12 15.62 30.63 -4.94
CA ILE A 12 16.05 32.02 -4.74
C ILE A 12 14.82 32.89 -4.96
N LEU A 13 14.26 33.44 -3.88
CA LEU A 13 13.22 34.46 -3.96
C LEU A 13 13.91 35.81 -3.92
N THR A 14 13.99 36.54 -5.05
CA THR A 14 14.42 37.91 -5.12
C THR A 14 13.24 38.82 -4.82
N LYS A 15 13.27 39.52 -3.68
CA LYS A 15 12.38 40.67 -3.44
C LYS A 15 13.20 41.96 -3.59
N THR A 16 12.84 42.75 -4.58
CA THR A 16 13.39 44.11 -4.75
C THR A 16 12.60 45.09 -3.87
N TYR A 17 13.29 45.80 -3.01
CA TYR A 17 12.75 46.93 -2.28
C TYR A 17 13.28 48.24 -2.87
N PRO A 18 12.53 49.36 -2.82
CA PRO A 18 13.04 50.67 -3.16
C PRO A 18 14.14 51.06 -2.16
N GLY A 19 15.40 50.93 -2.56
CA GLY A 19 16.56 51.21 -1.69
C GLY A 19 17.73 50.23 -1.86
N GLY A 20 17.64 49.22 -2.70
CA GLY A 20 18.82 48.51 -3.21
C GLY A 20 19.43 47.42 -2.31
N ILE A 21 18.74 46.89 -1.29
CA ILE A 21 19.23 45.78 -0.49
C ILE A 21 18.49 44.50 -0.90
N LEU A 22 19.19 43.64 -1.62
CA LEU A 22 18.73 42.26 -1.93
C LEU A 22 18.83 41.37 -0.67
N LYS A 23 17.71 41.00 -0.09
CA LYS A 23 17.67 39.91 0.90
C LYS A 23 17.35 38.61 0.18
N TYR A 24 18.28 37.66 0.17
CA TYR A 24 18.07 36.29 -0.30
C TYR A 24 17.49 35.46 0.86
N SER A 25 16.30 34.95 0.74
CA SER A 25 15.84 33.83 1.56
C SER A 25 15.92 32.56 0.69
N VAL A 26 16.76 31.62 1.06
CA VAL A 26 16.81 30.31 0.47
C VAL A 26 15.81 29.46 1.29
N GLU A 27 14.64 29.20 0.75
CA GLU A 27 13.79 28.14 1.29
C GLU A 27 14.34 26.80 0.80
N GLU A 28 15.02 26.09 1.68
CA GLU A 28 15.47 24.72 1.43
C GLU A 28 14.26 23.78 1.62
N SER A 29 13.64 23.34 0.53
CA SER A 29 12.63 22.30 0.59
C SER A 29 13.27 20.95 0.27
N MET A 30 13.00 19.97 1.11
CA MET A 30 13.44 18.58 0.94
C MET A 30 12.31 17.77 0.33
N PHE A 31 12.64 16.89 -0.62
CA PHE A 31 11.68 16.07 -1.35
C PHE A 31 12.02 14.59 -1.26
N TYR A 32 10.99 13.76 -1.13
CA TYR A 32 11.06 12.36 -1.52
C TYR A 32 10.97 12.26 -3.04
N ARG A 33 11.76 11.38 -3.65
CA ARG A 33 11.64 11.04 -5.07
C ARG A 33 11.43 9.55 -5.23
N PHE A 34 10.39 9.19 -5.97
CA PHE A 34 10.06 7.80 -6.26
C PHE A 34 9.90 7.61 -7.77
N PRO A 35 10.42 6.51 -8.33
CA PRO A 35 10.02 6.09 -9.67
C PRO A 35 8.51 5.95 -9.73
N ALA A 36 7.89 6.54 -10.74
CA ALA A 36 6.43 6.59 -10.82
C ALA A 36 5.92 6.55 -12.26
N MET A 37 4.69 6.05 -12.37
CA MET A 37 3.86 6.15 -13.56
C MET A 37 2.65 7.02 -13.26
N LYS A 38 2.32 7.94 -14.18
CA LYS A 38 1.14 8.80 -14.09
C LYS A 38 -0.01 8.21 -14.88
N GLY A 39 -1.17 8.12 -14.24
CA GLY A 39 -2.44 7.71 -14.85
C GLY A 39 -3.54 8.76 -14.65
N ILE A 40 -4.67 8.57 -15.33
CA ILE A 40 -5.87 9.39 -15.19
C ILE A 40 -7.05 8.48 -14.87
N GLN A 41 -7.81 8.80 -13.82
CA GLN A 41 -9.04 8.13 -13.44
C GLN A 41 -10.06 9.17 -12.99
N ALA A 42 -11.30 9.10 -13.50
CA ALA A 42 -12.37 10.06 -13.20
C ALA A 42 -11.91 11.53 -13.36
N ASN A 43 -11.22 11.83 -14.47
CA ASN A 43 -10.63 13.13 -14.79
C ASN A 43 -9.64 13.68 -13.74
N SER A 44 -9.06 12.80 -12.93
CA SER A 44 -8.06 13.15 -11.94
C SER A 44 -6.78 12.36 -12.15
N GLU A 45 -5.63 13.03 -12.01
CA GLU A 45 -4.34 12.35 -12.03
C GLU A 45 -4.16 11.50 -10.78
N TYR A 46 -3.55 10.31 -10.97
CA TYR A 46 -3.02 9.47 -9.92
C TYR A 46 -1.64 8.94 -10.32
N PHE A 47 -0.89 8.44 -9.36
CA PHE A 47 0.47 7.97 -9.58
C PHE A 47 0.65 6.57 -9.00
N VAL A 48 1.33 5.70 -9.72
CA VAL A 48 1.77 4.39 -9.23
C VAL A 48 3.27 4.50 -8.95
N CYS A 49 3.65 4.41 -7.68
CA CYS A 49 5.02 4.58 -7.24
C CYS A 49 5.58 3.26 -6.69
N MET A 50 6.88 3.02 -6.90
CA MET A 50 7.61 1.96 -6.22
C MET A 50 8.30 2.54 -4.99
N ILE A 51 7.80 2.19 -3.79
CA ILE A 51 8.29 2.75 -2.53
C ILE A 51 9.05 1.67 -1.76
N PRO A 52 10.30 1.93 -1.32
CA PRO A 52 11.05 1.01 -0.47
C PRO A 52 10.31 0.75 0.85
N LEU A 53 10.29 -0.50 1.29
CA LEU A 53 9.57 -0.89 2.51
C LEU A 53 10.09 -0.15 3.74
N GLY A 54 11.39 0.12 3.83
CA GLY A 54 12.01 0.87 4.92
C GLY A 54 11.58 2.34 5.02
N VAL A 55 10.87 2.86 4.01
CA VAL A 55 10.37 4.25 4.00
C VAL A 55 8.93 4.33 4.49
N LEU A 56 8.18 3.22 4.45
CA LEU A 56 6.74 3.22 4.76
C LEU A 56 6.42 3.76 6.16
N SER A 57 7.23 3.43 7.17
CA SER A 57 7.03 3.95 8.54
C SER A 57 7.30 5.44 8.67
N LYS A 58 8.09 6.03 7.75
CA LYS A 58 8.46 7.44 7.78
C LYS A 58 7.42 8.33 7.11
N ILE A 59 6.83 7.86 6.01
CA ILE A 59 5.85 8.63 5.24
C ILE A 59 4.42 8.41 5.71
N PHE A 60 4.08 7.20 6.18
CA PHE A 60 2.75 6.88 6.69
C PHE A 60 2.75 6.91 8.22
N ILE A 61 2.56 8.09 8.79
CA ILE A 61 2.39 8.27 10.23
C ILE A 61 1.03 7.72 10.64
N GLU A 62 0.95 7.04 11.78
CA GLU A 62 -0.34 6.54 12.29
C GLU A 62 -1.17 7.70 12.83
N ASP A 63 -2.43 7.79 12.36
CA ASP A 63 -3.39 8.71 12.96
C ASP A 63 -3.61 8.34 14.43
N SER A 64 -3.68 9.37 15.30
CA SER A 64 -3.97 9.18 16.71
C SER A 64 -5.32 8.46 16.88
N SER A 65 -5.34 7.42 17.70
CA SER A 65 -6.53 6.60 17.98
C SER A 65 -7.72 7.38 18.59
N ASP A 66 -7.49 8.64 18.97
CA ASP A 66 -8.41 9.46 19.75
C ASP A 66 -9.36 10.34 18.93
N VAL A 67 -9.23 10.29 17.59
CA VAL A 67 -10.13 11.03 16.71
C VAL A 67 -11.48 10.31 16.58
N LEU A 68 -12.60 11.04 16.70
CA LEU A 68 -13.93 10.47 16.50
C LEU A 68 -14.10 9.88 15.10
N PRO A 69 -14.89 8.78 14.93
CA PRO A 69 -15.02 8.07 13.66
C PRO A 69 -15.39 8.95 12.47
N GLU A 70 -16.26 9.95 12.66
CA GLU A 70 -16.72 10.89 11.63
C GLU A 70 -15.63 11.84 11.12
N PHE A 71 -14.57 12.02 11.91
CA PHE A 71 -13.40 12.85 11.56
C PHE A 71 -12.19 12.03 11.15
N ARG A 72 -12.32 10.69 11.09
CA ARG A 72 -11.25 9.81 10.60
C ARG A 72 -11.40 9.60 9.11
N ALA A 73 -10.28 9.70 8.43
CA ALA A 73 -10.17 9.23 7.05
C ALA A 73 -9.82 7.73 6.96
N GLN A 74 -9.47 7.09 8.08
CA GLN A 74 -9.05 5.70 8.15
C GLN A 74 -9.87 4.90 9.17
N ARG A 75 -10.05 3.59 8.87
CA ARG A 75 -10.62 2.64 9.84
C ARG A 75 -9.61 2.35 10.95
N LYS A 76 -10.08 2.14 12.18
CA LYS A 76 -9.22 1.68 13.28
C LYS A 76 -8.52 0.37 12.90
N LEU A 77 -7.22 0.33 13.12
CA LEU A 77 -6.39 -0.82 12.82
C LEU A 77 -6.82 -2.03 13.69
N ASN A 78 -7.04 -3.18 13.07
CA ASN A 78 -7.22 -4.42 13.81
C ASN A 78 -5.85 -5.08 14.04
N GLU A 79 -5.29 -4.85 15.21
CA GLU A 79 -3.95 -5.32 15.57
C GLU A 79 -3.80 -6.84 15.56
N GLN A 80 -4.91 -7.58 15.77
CA GLN A 80 -4.90 -9.05 15.77
C GLN A 80 -4.51 -9.67 14.41
N ARG A 81 -4.68 -8.92 13.32
CA ARG A 81 -4.31 -9.36 11.96
C ARG A 81 -2.84 -9.11 11.61
N ILE A 82 -2.15 -8.29 12.38
CA ILE A 82 -0.76 -7.91 12.07
C ILE A 82 0.21 -9.10 12.18
N PRO A 83 0.16 -9.92 13.26
CA PRO A 83 1.07 -11.07 13.40
C PRO A 83 0.94 -12.06 12.24
N GLU A 84 -0.29 -12.37 11.81
CA GLU A 84 -0.55 -13.30 10.70
C GLU A 84 0.13 -12.82 9.40
N ILE A 85 -0.04 -11.56 9.06
CA ILE A 85 0.55 -10.98 7.83
C ILE A 85 2.07 -10.85 7.96
N ARG A 86 2.59 -10.48 9.15
CA ARG A 86 4.04 -10.46 9.43
C ARG A 86 4.64 -11.85 9.23
N ASP A 87 4.04 -12.87 9.83
CA ASP A 87 4.55 -14.24 9.77
C ASP A 87 4.46 -14.80 8.34
N TYR A 88 3.46 -14.38 7.57
CA TYR A 88 3.39 -14.68 6.14
C TYR A 88 4.63 -14.13 5.39
N ILE A 89 5.07 -12.89 5.67
CA ILE A 89 6.27 -12.32 5.06
C ILE A 89 7.51 -13.13 5.47
N ILE A 90 7.69 -13.34 6.77
CA ILE A 90 8.90 -13.96 7.34
C ILE A 90 9.04 -15.42 6.87
N ASN A 91 7.94 -16.18 6.85
CA ASN A 91 7.95 -17.58 6.46
C ASN A 91 7.98 -17.81 4.95
N ASN A 92 7.78 -16.78 4.14
CA ASN A 92 7.70 -16.88 2.69
C ASN A 92 8.62 -15.87 1.97
N ARG A 93 9.84 -15.68 2.47
CA ARG A 93 10.79 -14.66 1.97
C ARG A 93 10.97 -14.65 0.44
N ASP A 94 10.98 -15.82 -0.17
CA ASP A 94 11.20 -15.98 -1.62
C ASP A 94 9.90 -15.99 -2.44
N SER A 95 8.74 -15.86 -1.80
CA SER A 95 7.46 -16.09 -2.48
C SER A 95 6.27 -15.33 -1.91
N TYR A 96 6.47 -14.41 -0.97
CA TYR A 96 5.36 -13.55 -0.53
C TYR A 96 4.97 -12.54 -1.61
N VAL A 97 3.68 -12.23 -1.69
CA VAL A 97 3.13 -11.27 -2.65
C VAL A 97 2.11 -10.39 -1.97
N PHE A 98 2.18 -9.08 -2.23
CA PHE A 98 1.19 -8.11 -1.81
C PHE A 98 0.61 -7.35 -3.00
N SER A 99 -0.69 -7.05 -2.92
CA SER A 99 -1.29 -6.03 -3.77
C SER A 99 -0.78 -4.64 -3.38
N ALA A 100 -0.90 -3.67 -4.30
CA ALA A 100 -0.53 -2.28 -4.04
C ALA A 100 -1.26 -1.71 -2.81
N LEU A 101 -0.60 -0.79 -2.10
CA LEU A 101 -1.28 0.09 -1.16
C LEU A 101 -1.99 1.20 -1.93
N ALA A 102 -3.11 1.70 -1.43
CA ALA A 102 -3.74 2.91 -1.95
C ALA A 102 -3.67 4.01 -0.88
N ALA A 103 -3.19 5.19 -1.26
CA ALA A 103 -3.00 6.29 -0.34
C ALA A 103 -3.30 7.64 -0.99
N SER A 104 -3.67 8.61 -0.17
CA SER A 104 -3.80 10.02 -0.54
C SER A 104 -2.59 10.79 -0.02
N VAL A 105 -2.21 11.84 -0.72
CA VAL A 105 -1.14 12.76 -0.34
C VAL A 105 -1.66 14.19 -0.35
N ASP A 106 -1.51 14.88 0.79
CA ASP A 106 -1.78 16.31 0.95
C ASP A 106 -0.45 17.05 1.09
N GLY A 107 -0.19 17.94 0.15
CA GLY A 107 1.05 18.71 0.07
C GLY A 107 1.52 18.94 -1.37
N GLN A 108 2.72 19.46 -1.49
CA GLN A 108 3.30 19.75 -2.79
C GLN A 108 3.81 18.48 -3.46
N VAL A 109 3.24 18.17 -4.63
CA VAL A 109 3.58 17.01 -5.46
C VAL A 109 3.88 17.49 -6.87
N ALA A 110 5.00 17.07 -7.44
CA ALA A 110 5.39 17.33 -8.81
C ALA A 110 5.79 16.03 -9.53
N PHE A 111 5.25 15.83 -10.73
CA PHE A 111 5.65 14.71 -11.56
C PHE A 111 6.67 15.19 -12.60
N LEU A 112 7.81 14.52 -12.67
CA LEU A 112 8.91 14.80 -13.59
C LEU A 112 8.96 13.68 -14.65
N PRO A 113 8.37 13.88 -15.83
CA PRO A 113 8.37 12.86 -16.87
C PRO A 113 9.77 12.64 -17.44
N THR A 114 10.02 11.43 -17.92
CA THR A 114 11.21 11.15 -18.74
C THR A 114 11.08 11.83 -20.11
N LYS A 115 12.21 12.01 -20.81
CA LYS A 115 12.22 12.59 -22.17
C LYS A 115 11.47 11.74 -23.20
N GLU A 116 11.38 10.44 -22.95
CA GLU A 116 10.82 9.44 -23.89
C GLU A 116 9.33 9.19 -23.67
N SER A 117 8.82 9.46 -22.47
CA SER A 117 7.43 9.20 -22.11
C SER A 117 6.86 10.27 -21.18
N GLY A 118 5.71 10.82 -21.55
CA GLY A 118 4.99 11.77 -20.70
C GLY A 118 4.38 11.18 -19.43
N ASN A 119 4.27 9.83 -19.37
CA ASN A 119 3.58 9.13 -18.28
C ASN A 119 4.52 8.32 -17.36
N ILE A 120 5.79 8.20 -17.71
CA ILE A 120 6.80 7.51 -16.89
C ILE A 120 7.80 8.55 -16.41
N GLY A 121 8.18 8.50 -15.15
CA GLY A 121 9.10 9.48 -14.58
C GLY A 121 9.36 9.30 -13.10
N GLU A 122 9.63 10.39 -12.44
CA GLU A 122 9.81 10.48 -10.99
C GLU A 122 8.71 11.35 -10.38
N LEU A 123 8.20 10.94 -9.24
CA LEU A 123 7.30 11.74 -8.41
C LEU A 123 8.10 12.39 -7.30
N GLU A 124 8.14 13.71 -7.28
CA GLU A 124 8.67 14.51 -6.18
C GLU A 124 7.53 14.85 -5.22
N ILE A 125 7.73 14.58 -3.93
CA ILE A 125 6.77 14.89 -2.88
C ILE A 125 7.52 15.64 -1.78
N ASP A 126 7.02 16.80 -1.38
CA ASP A 126 7.58 17.56 -0.28
C ASP A 126 7.60 16.73 1.00
N MET A 127 8.69 16.79 1.78
CA MET A 127 8.81 15.99 3.01
C MET A 127 7.83 16.45 4.11
N SER A 128 7.27 17.65 4.01
CA SER A 128 6.20 18.13 4.89
C SER A 128 4.81 17.62 4.49
N ALA A 129 4.69 16.95 3.33
CA ALA A 129 3.41 16.40 2.87
C ALA A 129 2.88 15.32 3.83
N THR A 130 1.58 15.31 4.02
CA THR A 130 0.89 14.30 4.82
C THR A 130 0.36 13.19 3.92
N PHE A 131 0.62 11.94 4.34
CA PHE A 131 0.15 10.76 3.63
C PHE A 131 -0.90 10.03 4.44
N LEU A 132 -1.98 9.61 3.78
CA LEU A 132 -3.08 8.87 4.38
C LEU A 132 -3.29 7.57 3.62
N ILE A 133 -3.23 6.42 4.29
CA ILE A 133 -3.51 5.12 3.66
C ILE A 133 -5.01 4.91 3.56
N ASN A 134 -5.54 4.78 2.36
CA ASN A 134 -6.94 4.49 2.09
C ASN A 134 -7.23 2.98 2.05
N ASP A 135 -6.26 2.17 1.55
CA ASP A 135 -6.28 0.71 1.63
C ASP A 135 -4.89 0.14 1.91
N GLY A 136 -4.83 -0.92 2.71
CA GLY A 136 -3.60 -1.63 3.03
C GLY A 136 -2.95 -1.27 4.35
N GLN A 137 -3.64 -0.66 5.30
CA GLN A 137 -3.12 -0.31 6.64
C GLN A 137 -2.50 -1.51 7.36
N HIS A 138 -3.18 -2.66 7.37
CA HIS A 138 -2.69 -3.89 8.02
C HIS A 138 -1.42 -4.41 7.34
N ARG A 139 -1.35 -4.31 5.99
CA ARG A 139 -0.14 -4.67 5.22
C ARG A 139 1.03 -3.77 5.60
N LYS A 140 0.82 -2.44 5.64
CA LYS A 140 1.85 -1.47 6.08
C LYS A 140 2.34 -1.79 7.49
N ALA A 141 1.42 -1.98 8.44
CA ALA A 141 1.79 -2.27 9.82
C ALA A 141 2.56 -3.59 9.95
N ALA A 142 2.13 -4.64 9.23
CA ALA A 142 2.81 -5.93 9.22
C ALA A 142 4.21 -5.87 8.57
N ILE A 143 4.37 -5.11 7.48
CA ILE A 143 5.67 -4.87 6.84
C ILE A 143 6.62 -4.17 7.81
N VAL A 144 6.18 -3.12 8.50
CA VAL A 144 7.00 -2.43 9.50
C VAL A 144 7.44 -3.39 10.60
N LYS A 145 6.53 -4.24 11.08
CA LYS A 145 6.86 -5.28 12.07
C LYS A 145 7.79 -6.37 11.51
N ALA A 146 7.64 -6.76 10.25
CA ALA A 146 8.53 -7.73 9.63
C ALA A 146 9.97 -7.21 9.50
N ILE A 147 10.14 -5.92 9.20
CA ILE A 147 11.45 -5.26 9.14
C ILE A 147 12.18 -5.29 10.49
N GLU A 148 11.45 -5.26 11.62
CA GLU A 148 12.05 -5.41 12.95
C GLU A 148 12.71 -6.79 13.15
N PHE A 149 12.23 -7.84 12.46
CA PHE A 149 12.78 -9.20 12.48
C PHE A 149 13.84 -9.44 11.41
N ASP A 150 13.63 -8.86 10.22
CA ASP A 150 14.53 -9.01 9.08
C ASP A 150 14.77 -7.65 8.41
N GLU A 151 15.89 -7.04 8.76
CA GLU A 151 16.28 -5.72 8.27
C GLU A 151 16.52 -5.68 6.75
N SER A 152 16.80 -6.83 6.12
CA SER A 152 17.02 -6.91 4.67
C SER A 152 15.78 -6.53 3.86
N LEU A 153 14.59 -6.63 4.45
CA LEU A 153 13.32 -6.20 3.85
C LEU A 153 13.28 -4.69 3.51
N LYS A 154 14.12 -3.86 4.13
CA LYS A 154 14.11 -2.40 3.91
C LYS A 154 14.34 -2.01 2.46
N ASP A 155 15.12 -2.80 1.74
CA ASP A 155 15.50 -2.52 0.34
C ASP A 155 14.50 -3.09 -0.67
N GLU A 156 13.57 -3.93 -0.23
CA GLU A 156 12.48 -4.39 -1.08
C GLU A 156 11.46 -3.27 -1.29
N THR A 157 10.61 -3.39 -2.29
CA THR A 157 9.65 -2.34 -2.66
C THR A 157 8.22 -2.86 -2.71
N ILE A 158 7.28 -1.95 -2.47
CA ILE A 158 5.86 -2.18 -2.70
C ILE A 158 5.31 -1.12 -3.65
N ALA A 159 4.38 -1.51 -4.51
CA ALA A 159 3.63 -0.56 -5.30
C ALA A 159 2.65 0.23 -4.41
N VAL A 160 2.64 1.55 -4.58
CA VAL A 160 1.70 2.44 -3.89
C VAL A 160 0.99 3.28 -4.92
N VAL A 161 -0.33 3.22 -4.94
CA VAL A 161 -1.18 4.08 -5.76
C VAL A 161 -1.46 5.34 -4.97
N LEU A 162 -0.93 6.47 -5.43
CA LEU A 162 -1.05 7.77 -4.77
C LEU A 162 -2.07 8.65 -5.48
N TYR A 163 -3.03 9.16 -4.73
CA TYR A 163 -4.01 10.14 -5.16
C TYR A 163 -3.73 11.48 -4.49
N ARG A 164 -3.95 12.59 -5.19
CA ARG A 164 -3.91 13.91 -4.54
C ARG A 164 -5.10 14.03 -3.58
N ASP A 165 -4.81 14.41 -2.33
CA ASP A 165 -5.89 14.64 -1.35
C ASP A 165 -6.71 15.87 -1.77
N LYS A 166 -8.01 15.72 -1.63
CA LYS A 166 -9.01 16.78 -1.88
C LYS A 166 -9.89 17.00 -0.65
N GLY A 167 -9.37 16.64 0.52
CA GLY A 167 -10.04 16.78 1.81
C GLY A 167 -10.70 15.52 2.34
N LEU A 168 -11.03 15.53 3.63
CA LEU A 168 -11.52 14.40 4.42
C LEU A 168 -12.68 13.65 3.76
N ALA A 169 -13.70 14.36 3.27
CA ALA A 169 -14.88 13.75 2.64
C ALA A 169 -14.49 12.91 1.40
N ARG A 170 -13.52 13.36 0.62
CA ARG A 170 -13.04 12.63 -0.55
C ARG A 170 -12.24 11.40 -0.14
N SER A 171 -11.42 11.49 0.89
CA SER A 171 -10.63 10.37 1.41
C SER A 171 -11.53 9.29 2.02
N GLN A 172 -12.60 9.68 2.75
CA GLN A 172 -13.62 8.77 3.26
C GLN A 172 -14.39 8.08 2.13
N GLN A 173 -14.77 8.83 1.08
CA GLN A 173 -15.43 8.26 -0.09
C GLN A 173 -14.52 7.27 -0.82
N MET A 174 -13.25 7.60 -1.01
CA MET A 174 -12.26 6.71 -1.63
C MET A 174 -12.09 5.42 -0.83
N PHE A 175 -12.01 5.50 0.50
CA PHE A 175 -11.99 4.31 1.37
C PHE A 175 -13.23 3.44 1.13
N THR A 176 -14.40 4.05 1.05
CA THR A 176 -15.66 3.35 0.79
C THR A 176 -15.64 2.67 -0.58
N ASP A 177 -15.26 3.40 -1.63
CA ASP A 177 -15.26 2.89 -3.01
C ASP A 177 -14.27 1.73 -3.19
N LEU A 178 -13.08 1.80 -2.57
CA LEU A 178 -12.08 0.73 -2.63
C LEU A 178 -12.52 -0.55 -1.90
N ASN A 179 -13.32 -0.43 -0.83
CA ASN A 179 -13.70 -1.57 0.01
C ASN A 179 -15.10 -2.12 -0.27
N LYS A 180 -16.04 -1.29 -0.76
CA LYS A 180 -17.45 -1.66 -0.93
C LYS A 180 -17.67 -2.82 -1.90
N HIS A 181 -16.85 -2.92 -2.92
CA HIS A 181 -16.97 -3.94 -3.97
C HIS A 181 -15.93 -5.07 -3.84
N ALA A 182 -15.19 -5.11 -2.75
CA ALA A 182 -14.27 -6.22 -2.47
C ALA A 182 -15.08 -7.49 -2.21
N VAL A 183 -14.93 -8.48 -3.09
CA VAL A 183 -15.54 -9.81 -2.94
C VAL A 183 -14.55 -10.72 -2.24
N ASN A 184 -14.93 -11.27 -1.10
CA ASN A 184 -14.14 -12.29 -0.43
C ASN A 184 -14.27 -13.62 -1.21
N THR A 185 -13.15 -14.25 -1.49
CA THR A 185 -13.13 -15.62 -2.01
C THR A 185 -13.67 -16.58 -0.96
N SER A 186 -14.38 -17.64 -1.41
CA SER A 186 -14.86 -18.67 -0.49
C SER A 186 -13.69 -19.39 0.19
N LYS A 187 -13.91 -19.91 1.40
CA LYS A 187 -12.88 -20.69 2.11
C LYS A 187 -12.46 -21.94 1.31
N SER A 188 -13.40 -22.58 0.63
CA SER A 188 -13.12 -23.74 -0.24
C SER A 188 -12.21 -23.37 -1.39
N LEU A 189 -12.44 -22.23 -2.04
CA LEU A 189 -11.59 -21.74 -3.14
C LEU A 189 -10.19 -21.36 -2.63
N ASN A 190 -10.11 -20.74 -1.46
CA ASN A 190 -8.83 -20.44 -0.84
C ASN A 190 -8.04 -21.72 -0.56
N THR A 191 -8.67 -22.75 0.03
CA THR A 191 -8.02 -24.04 0.27
C THR A 191 -7.59 -24.71 -1.05
N LEU A 192 -8.42 -24.61 -2.11
CA LEU A 192 -8.10 -25.16 -3.43
C LEU A 192 -6.83 -24.56 -4.04
N TYR A 193 -6.66 -23.25 -3.93
CA TYR A 193 -5.52 -22.53 -4.52
C TYR A 193 -4.31 -22.44 -3.61
N ASP A 194 -4.47 -22.68 -2.31
CA ASP A 194 -3.35 -22.64 -1.37
C ASP A 194 -2.41 -23.84 -1.61
N SER A 195 -1.23 -23.56 -2.12
CA SER A 195 -0.15 -24.55 -2.35
C SER A 195 0.93 -24.54 -1.28
N LYS A 196 0.87 -23.60 -0.33
CA LYS A 196 1.89 -23.41 0.71
C LYS A 196 1.53 -24.07 2.02
N ASP A 197 0.24 -24.07 2.37
CA ASP A 197 -0.25 -24.72 3.58
C ASP A 197 -0.27 -26.25 3.42
N PRO A 198 0.50 -27.00 4.23
CA PRO A 198 0.55 -28.46 4.18
C PRO A 198 -0.83 -29.12 4.35
N MET A 199 -1.70 -28.54 5.20
CA MET A 199 -3.04 -29.06 5.42
C MET A 199 -3.92 -28.88 4.20
N ALA A 200 -3.86 -27.75 3.52
CA ALA A 200 -4.56 -27.53 2.26
C ALA A 200 -4.07 -28.47 1.16
N VAL A 201 -2.77 -28.71 1.07
CA VAL A 201 -2.18 -29.68 0.11
C VAL A 201 -2.67 -31.09 0.39
N MET A 202 -2.59 -31.54 1.66
CA MET A 202 -3.06 -32.86 2.06
C MET A 202 -4.57 -33.04 1.82
N THR A 203 -5.37 -32.03 2.18
CA THR A 203 -6.83 -32.05 1.95
C THR A 203 -7.15 -32.25 0.47
N LYS A 204 -6.48 -31.51 -0.43
CA LYS A 204 -6.66 -31.67 -1.88
C LYS A 204 -6.29 -33.08 -2.38
N GLN A 205 -5.22 -33.65 -1.87
CA GLN A 205 -4.81 -35.02 -2.21
C GLN A 205 -5.85 -36.02 -1.79
N VAL A 206 -6.31 -35.98 -0.54
CA VAL A 206 -7.35 -36.90 -0.01
C VAL A 206 -8.65 -36.79 -0.83
N VAL A 207 -9.11 -35.54 -1.09
CA VAL A 207 -10.33 -35.35 -1.92
C VAL A 207 -10.17 -35.88 -3.33
N SER A 208 -8.98 -35.76 -3.92
CA SER A 208 -8.72 -36.27 -5.28
C SER A 208 -8.68 -37.79 -5.38
N GLN A 209 -8.20 -38.45 -4.32
CA GLN A 209 -7.99 -39.92 -4.29
C GLN A 209 -9.25 -40.71 -3.87
N VAL A 210 -10.13 -40.11 -3.06
CA VAL A 210 -11.35 -40.78 -2.57
C VAL A 210 -12.54 -40.48 -3.51
N PRO A 211 -13.07 -41.44 -4.25
CA PRO A 211 -14.13 -41.21 -5.26
C PRO A 211 -15.38 -40.53 -4.70
N PHE A 212 -15.79 -40.91 -3.49
CA PHE A 212 -16.93 -40.29 -2.81
C PHE A 212 -16.68 -38.81 -2.55
N LEU A 213 -15.52 -38.44 -1.95
CA LEU A 213 -15.17 -37.06 -1.64
C LEU A 213 -15.03 -36.24 -2.92
N ARG A 214 -14.37 -36.79 -3.94
CA ARG A 214 -14.23 -36.14 -5.24
C ARG A 214 -15.58 -35.78 -5.87
N LYS A 215 -16.59 -36.60 -5.70
CA LYS A 215 -17.93 -36.40 -6.28
C LYS A 215 -18.76 -35.39 -5.48
N TYR A 216 -18.64 -35.39 -4.15
CA TYR A 216 -19.53 -34.61 -3.27
C TYR A 216 -18.91 -33.38 -2.61
N THR A 217 -17.64 -33.10 -2.83
CA THR A 217 -17.00 -31.88 -2.31
C THR A 217 -17.20 -30.71 -3.28
N ASP A 218 -17.76 -29.60 -2.78
CA ASP A 218 -17.80 -28.36 -3.51
C ASP A 218 -16.46 -27.62 -3.32
N LYS A 219 -15.82 -27.30 -4.44
CA LYS A 219 -14.50 -26.66 -4.46
C LYS A 219 -14.56 -25.14 -4.62
N GLU A 220 -15.71 -24.60 -5.01
CA GLU A 220 -15.86 -23.20 -5.34
C GLU A 220 -16.75 -22.44 -4.36
N LYS A 221 -17.80 -23.09 -3.86
CA LYS A 221 -18.83 -22.46 -3.03
C LYS A 221 -18.94 -23.13 -1.67
N ASP A 222 -19.08 -22.33 -0.64
CA ASP A 222 -19.35 -22.79 0.72
C ASP A 222 -20.86 -23.03 0.89
N MET A 223 -21.43 -24.04 0.19
CA MET A 223 -22.87 -24.39 0.22
C MET A 223 -23.13 -25.87 0.27
N TYR A 224 -24.11 -26.33 1.05
CA TYR A 224 -24.89 -27.62 1.12
C TYR A 224 -24.22 -28.97 0.78
N ARG A 225 -22.95 -29.01 0.42
CA ARG A 225 -22.14 -30.21 0.20
C ARG A 225 -20.95 -30.17 1.16
N LEU A 226 -20.25 -31.30 1.24
CA LEU A 226 -18.97 -31.31 1.97
C LEU A 226 -18.06 -30.22 1.41
N GLN A 227 -17.74 -29.25 2.25
CA GLN A 227 -16.88 -28.13 1.86
C GLN A 227 -15.43 -28.55 1.99
N LEU A 228 -14.59 -28.15 1.04
CA LEU A 228 -13.16 -28.42 1.10
C LEU A 228 -12.52 -27.84 2.37
N SER A 229 -13.01 -26.71 2.84
CA SER A 229 -12.57 -26.04 4.06
C SER A 229 -12.90 -26.80 5.35
N GLU A 230 -13.93 -27.67 5.36
CA GLU A 230 -14.34 -28.46 6.52
C GLU A 230 -13.52 -29.75 6.70
N MET A 231 -12.73 -30.08 5.67
CA MET A 231 -11.90 -31.28 5.65
C MET A 231 -10.46 -31.01 6.10
N ARG A 232 -10.20 -29.82 6.57
CA ARG A 232 -8.90 -29.29 6.98
C ARG A 232 -8.53 -29.60 8.42
#